data_15f4af9ee3b830b405454e338209700c
#
_entry.id   15f4af9ee3b830b405454e338209700c
#
_cell.length_a   1.000
_cell.length_b   1.000
_cell.length_c   1.000
_cell.angle_alpha   90.00
_cell.angle_beta   90.00
_cell.angle_gamma   90.00
#
_symmetry.space_group_name_H-M   'P 1'
#
loop_
_entity.id
_entity.type
_entity.pdbx_description
1 polymer ?
#
loop_
_entity_poly.entity_id
_entity_poly.type
_entity_poly.pdbx_seq_one_letter_code
_entity_poly.pdbx_strand_id
1 'polypeptide(L)'
;MEQTGVIVRQTEPTDWVNSMVAVVKPNKIRICIDPRDLNKAIQRDHLPMMTIEEVVAGMPQAKVFSVLDATSGYWQVKLDETSSKLCTFNTPYGRY
;
A
#
# COMPACT_ATOMS: atom_id res chain seq x y z
N MET A 1 14.83 0.80 -2.59
CA MET A 1 13.55 1.55 -2.44
C MET A 1 13.81 3.06 -2.39
N GLU A 2 14.72 3.54 -1.61
CA GLU A 2 15.08 4.97 -1.58
C GLU A 2 15.63 5.44 -2.94
N GLN A 3 16.59 4.72 -3.51
CA GLN A 3 17.16 5.03 -4.84
C GLN A 3 16.13 5.03 -5.99
N THR A 4 15.05 4.29 -5.84
CA THR A 4 13.95 4.22 -6.82
C THR A 4 12.83 5.21 -6.52
N GLY A 5 12.97 6.04 -5.48
CA GLY A 5 11.98 7.05 -5.11
C GLY A 5 10.68 6.50 -4.50
N VAL A 6 10.64 5.23 -4.12
CA VAL A 6 9.47 4.61 -3.47
C VAL A 6 9.31 5.08 -2.04
N ILE A 7 10.42 5.29 -1.35
CA ILE A 7 10.48 5.87 0.00
C ILE A 7 11.46 7.02 0.01
N VAL A 8 11.22 7.97 0.89
CA VAL A 8 12.07 9.16 1.09
C VAL A 8 12.44 9.24 2.56
N ARG A 9 13.69 9.57 2.83
CA ARG A 9 14.16 9.75 4.20
C ARG A 9 13.51 10.98 4.82
N GLN A 10 12.90 10.80 5.99
CA GLN A 10 12.26 11.88 6.73
C GLN A 10 13.20 12.43 7.79
N THR A 11 13.59 13.69 7.62
CA THR A 11 14.52 14.39 8.51
C THR A 11 13.79 15.22 9.57
N GLU A 12 12.58 15.69 9.24
CA GLU A 12 11.76 16.50 10.15
C GLU A 12 10.92 15.62 11.08
N PRO A 13 10.56 16.11 12.26
CA PRO A 13 9.58 15.45 13.12
C PRO A 13 8.23 15.31 12.40
N THR A 14 7.59 14.16 12.55
CA THR A 14 6.23 13.90 12.07
C THR A 14 5.33 13.59 13.23
N ASP A 15 4.07 14.00 13.16
CA ASP A 15 3.07 13.75 14.21
C ASP A 15 2.74 12.27 14.37
N TRP A 16 3.08 11.49 13.34
CA TRP A 16 2.77 10.06 13.28
C TRP A 16 3.96 9.26 12.77
N VAL A 17 4.24 8.14 13.44
CA VAL A 17 5.28 7.19 13.03
C VAL A 17 4.76 5.77 13.20
N ASN A 18 4.75 5.02 12.11
CA ASN A 18 4.31 3.63 12.11
C ASN A 18 5.49 2.68 12.38
N SER A 19 5.17 1.49 12.84
CA SER A 19 6.13 0.40 12.93
C SER A 19 6.38 -0.24 11.57
N MET A 20 7.58 -0.77 11.38
CA MET A 20 7.94 -1.55 10.21
C MET A 20 7.92 -3.04 10.56
N VAL A 21 7.38 -3.85 9.67
CA VAL A 21 7.38 -5.31 9.75
C VAL A 21 8.08 -5.88 8.53
N ALA A 22 9.05 -6.76 8.76
CA ALA A 22 9.70 -7.52 7.71
C ALA A 22 9.15 -8.94 7.66
N VAL A 23 8.58 -9.32 6.53
CA VAL A 23 8.10 -10.69 6.27
C VAL A 23 9.13 -11.41 5.41
N VAL A 24 9.80 -12.39 6.00
CA VAL A 24 10.81 -13.21 5.33
C VAL A 24 10.14 -14.43 4.71
N LYS A 25 10.29 -14.58 3.39
CA LYS A 25 9.91 -15.77 2.62
C LYS A 25 11.17 -16.42 2.06
N PRO A 26 11.17 -17.72 1.69
CA PRO A 26 12.38 -18.43 1.25
C PRO A 26 13.25 -17.71 0.22
N ASN A 27 12.63 -16.97 -0.71
CA ASN A 27 13.34 -16.26 -1.77
C ASN A 27 13.00 -14.77 -1.84
N LYS A 28 12.33 -14.21 -0.83
CA LYS A 28 11.88 -12.82 -0.88
C LYS A 28 11.68 -12.25 0.52
N ILE A 29 12.21 -11.05 0.74
CA ILE A 29 11.90 -10.26 1.92
C ILE A 29 10.88 -9.19 1.50
N ARG A 30 9.79 -9.08 2.25
CA ARG A 30 8.83 -8.00 2.10
C ARG A 30 8.91 -7.08 3.31
N ILE A 31 9.11 -5.82 3.06
CA ILE A 31 9.03 -4.78 4.07
C ILE A 31 7.62 -4.19 4.01
N CYS A 32 6.94 -4.17 5.13
CA CYS A 32 5.60 -3.66 5.26
C CYS A 32 5.55 -2.63 6.39
N ILE A 33 4.73 -1.62 6.24
CA ILE A 33 4.34 -0.74 7.33
C ILE A 33 3.25 -1.45 8.13
N ASP A 34 3.27 -1.38 9.47
CA ASP A 34 2.15 -1.78 10.32
C ASP A 34 1.33 -0.53 10.71
N PRO A 35 0.32 -0.15 9.94
CA PRO A 35 -0.45 1.06 10.16
C PRO A 35 -1.65 0.82 11.09
N ARG A 36 -1.53 -0.08 12.08
CA ARG A 36 -2.63 -0.51 12.93
C ARG A 36 -3.39 0.66 13.57
N ASP A 37 -2.66 1.58 14.15
CA ASP A 37 -3.28 2.72 14.83
C ASP A 37 -3.71 3.80 13.84
N LEU A 38 -2.94 4.04 12.79
CA LEU A 38 -3.32 4.93 11.69
C LEU A 38 -4.64 4.46 11.04
N ASN A 39 -4.80 3.16 10.81
CA ASN A 39 -6.03 2.60 10.25
C ASN A 39 -7.28 2.78 11.13
N LYS A 40 -7.12 2.98 12.42
CA LYS A 40 -8.24 3.32 13.32
C LYS A 40 -8.66 4.79 13.19
N ALA A 41 -7.72 5.67 12.87
CA ALA A 41 -7.95 7.09 12.73
C ALA A 41 -8.47 7.50 11.35
N ILE A 42 -8.16 6.72 10.30
CA ILE A 42 -8.60 7.00 8.94
C ILE A 42 -10.08 6.68 8.80
N GLN A 43 -10.84 7.66 8.34
CA GLN A 43 -12.22 7.46 7.89
C GLN A 43 -12.21 6.73 6.56
N ARG A 44 -12.94 5.62 6.49
CA ARG A 44 -13.04 4.84 5.24
C ARG A 44 -14.25 5.27 4.44
N ASP A 45 -14.03 5.63 3.20
CA ASP A 45 -15.11 5.79 2.25
C ASP A 45 -15.71 4.41 1.92
N HIS A 46 -17.04 4.33 1.99
CA HIS A 46 -17.77 3.16 1.54
C HIS A 46 -17.85 3.19 0.02
N LEU A 47 -16.91 2.54 -0.65
CA LEU A 47 -16.97 2.32 -2.09
C LEU A 47 -17.68 0.97 -2.33
N PRO A 48 -18.88 0.95 -2.92
CA PRO A 48 -19.52 -0.31 -3.27
C PRO A 48 -18.69 -1.02 -4.34
N MET A 49 -18.23 -2.22 -4.03
CA MET A 49 -17.57 -3.09 -5.00
C MET A 49 -18.57 -4.12 -5.52
N MET A 50 -18.55 -4.37 -6.82
CA MET A 50 -19.33 -5.45 -7.41
C MET A 50 -18.90 -6.80 -6.86
N THR A 51 -19.85 -7.67 -6.61
CA THR A 51 -19.55 -9.07 -6.25
C THR A 51 -19.03 -9.84 -7.47
N ILE A 52 -18.37 -10.98 -7.22
CA ILE A 52 -17.90 -11.83 -8.31
C ILE A 52 -19.06 -12.27 -9.21
N GLU A 53 -20.20 -12.60 -8.60
CA GLU A 53 -21.42 -13.02 -9.30
C GLU A 53 -21.95 -11.91 -10.22
N GLU A 54 -21.94 -10.67 -9.77
CA GLU A 54 -22.36 -9.52 -10.60
C GLU A 54 -21.41 -9.29 -11.77
N VAL A 55 -20.10 -9.42 -11.53
CA VAL A 55 -19.09 -9.31 -12.59
C VAL A 55 -19.28 -10.41 -13.63
N VAL A 56 -19.45 -11.66 -13.19
CA VAL A 56 -19.69 -12.82 -14.08
C VAL A 56 -21.00 -12.65 -14.86
N ALA A 57 -22.07 -12.20 -14.21
CA ALA A 57 -23.35 -11.94 -14.87
C ALA A 57 -23.26 -10.86 -15.96
N GLY A 58 -22.33 -9.93 -15.83
CA GLY A 58 -22.04 -8.91 -16.85
C GLY A 58 -21.31 -9.44 -18.10
N MET A 59 -20.87 -10.71 -18.10
CA MET A 59 -20.06 -11.31 -19.17
C MET A 59 -20.69 -12.60 -19.77
N PRO A 60 -21.99 -12.63 -20.12
CA PRO A 60 -22.70 -13.90 -20.42
C PRO A 60 -22.19 -14.63 -21.67
N GLN A 61 -21.47 -13.95 -22.57
CA GLN A 61 -20.96 -14.52 -23.82
C GLN A 61 -19.43 -14.38 -23.99
N ALA A 62 -18.72 -13.99 -22.94
CA ALA A 62 -17.28 -13.86 -23.01
C ALA A 62 -16.63 -15.24 -23.15
N LYS A 63 -15.79 -15.41 -24.19
CA LYS A 63 -15.05 -16.65 -24.47
C LYS A 63 -13.54 -16.51 -24.28
N VAL A 64 -13.06 -15.28 -24.21
CA VAL A 64 -11.62 -14.97 -24.07
C VAL A 64 -11.45 -14.04 -22.89
N PHE A 65 -10.52 -14.37 -22.02
CA PHE A 65 -10.23 -13.61 -20.81
C PHE A 65 -8.74 -13.27 -20.79
N SER A 66 -8.42 -12.06 -20.35
CA SER A 66 -7.06 -11.63 -20.05
C SER A 66 -6.93 -11.31 -18.56
N VAL A 67 -5.84 -11.76 -17.96
CA VAL A 67 -5.52 -11.45 -16.56
C VAL A 67 -4.35 -10.48 -16.54
N LEU A 68 -4.54 -9.35 -15.89
CA LEU A 68 -3.50 -8.34 -15.69
C LEU A 68 -3.24 -8.20 -14.18
N ASP A 69 -1.97 -8.27 -13.80
CA ASP A 69 -1.54 -8.04 -12.43
C ASP A 69 -0.53 -6.89 -12.38
N ALA A 70 -0.84 -5.88 -11.59
CA ALA A 70 0.01 -4.70 -11.47
C ALA A 70 1.26 -5.02 -10.64
N THR A 71 2.42 -5.01 -11.26
CA THR A 71 3.70 -5.18 -10.56
C THR A 71 3.89 -4.05 -9.56
N SER A 72 4.02 -4.39 -8.26
CA SER A 72 4.17 -3.42 -7.18
C SER A 72 3.09 -2.32 -7.20
N GLY A 73 1.82 -2.72 -7.32
CA GLY A 73 0.69 -1.83 -7.57
C GLY A 73 0.59 -0.65 -6.60
N TYR A 74 0.85 -0.87 -5.32
CA TYR A 74 0.84 0.21 -4.32
C TYR A 74 1.91 1.28 -4.59
N TRP A 75 3.06 0.94 -5.18
CA TRP A 75 4.12 1.90 -5.47
C TRP A 75 3.79 2.81 -6.66
N GLN A 76 2.78 2.45 -7.43
CA GLN A 76 2.31 3.25 -8.56
C GLN A 76 1.38 4.39 -8.13
N VAL A 77 0.86 4.33 -6.90
CA VAL A 77 0.00 5.37 -6.34
C VAL A 77 0.85 6.34 -5.53
N LYS A 78 1.01 7.55 -6.05
CA LYS A 78 1.73 8.62 -5.36
C LYS A 78 0.84 9.23 -4.27
N LEU A 79 1.36 9.31 -3.07
CA LEU A 79 0.73 10.03 -1.96
C LEU A 79 0.97 11.53 -2.08
N ASP A 80 0.02 12.34 -1.62
CA ASP A 80 0.25 13.75 -1.37
C ASP A 80 1.19 13.94 -0.16
N GLU A 81 1.68 15.15 0.04
CA GLU A 81 2.67 15.44 1.07
C GLU A 81 2.13 15.14 2.48
N THR A 82 0.89 15.48 2.76
CA THR A 82 0.25 15.26 4.07
C THR A 82 0.07 13.78 4.34
N SER A 83 -0.48 13.04 3.39
CA SER A 83 -0.67 11.58 3.50
C SER A 83 0.66 10.83 3.57
N SER A 84 1.67 11.30 2.86
CA SER A 84 3.03 10.73 2.92
C SER A 84 3.62 10.84 4.33
N LYS A 85 3.45 11.96 5.01
CA LYS A 85 3.92 12.15 6.40
C LYS A 85 3.19 11.21 7.39
N LEU A 86 1.92 10.93 7.18
CA LEU A 86 1.17 9.94 7.97
C LEU A 86 1.67 8.51 7.77
N CYS A 87 2.21 8.20 6.62
CA CYS A 87 2.80 6.91 6.30
C CYS A 87 4.27 6.76 6.76
N THR A 88 4.83 7.75 7.45
CA THR A 88 6.18 7.67 8.00
C THR A 88 6.33 6.44 8.89
N PHE A 89 7.42 5.71 8.73
CA PHE A 89 7.73 4.53 9.52
C PHE A 89 9.18 4.54 10.02
N ASN A 90 9.40 3.85 11.13
CA ASN A 90 10.69 3.81 11.79
C ASN A 90 11.51 2.59 11.36
N THR A 91 12.81 2.81 11.17
CA THR A 91 13.79 1.76 10.86
C THR A 91 15.03 1.93 11.73
N PRO A 92 15.89 0.91 11.87
CA PRO A 92 17.19 1.07 12.54
C PRO A 92 18.10 2.13 11.92
N TYR A 93 17.83 2.53 10.69
CA TYR A 93 18.63 3.51 9.93
C TYR A 93 18.02 4.91 9.87
N GLY A 94 16.86 5.10 10.48
CA GLY A 94 16.12 6.36 10.50
C GLY A 94 14.66 6.20 10.10
N ARG A 95 14.00 7.34 9.90
CA ARG A 95 12.60 7.41 9.50
C ARG A 95 12.50 7.59 7.99
N TYR A 96 11.51 6.95 7.40
CA TYR A 96 11.20 7.03 5.98
C TYR A 96 9.71 7.17 5.75
#